data_4102b670b82c0d4bf54820968ca8a4c5
#
_entry.id   4102b670b82c0d4bf54820968ca8a4c5
#
_cell.length_a   1.000
_cell.length_b   1.000
_cell.length_c   1.000
_cell.angle_alpha   90.00
_cell.angle_beta   90.00
_cell.angle_gamma   90.00
#
_symmetry.space_group_name_H-M   'P 1'
#
loop_
_entity.id
_entity.type
_entity.pdbx_description
1 polymer ?
#
loop_
_entity_poly.entity_id
_entity_poly.type
_entity_poly.pdbx_seq_one_letter_code
_entity_poly.pdbx_strand_id
1 'polypeptide(L)'
;MAGINGDWYEALKGEFAKPYYRKLFETMNEEYRTKLIFPPAGDIFNAFHLTPLKEVKVVILGQDPYHNHNQAHGLCFSVKKGVEIPPSLV
;
A
#
# COMPACT_ATOMS: atom_id res chain seq x y z
N MET A 1 8.65 -0.80 8.02
CA MET A 1 7.38 -0.76 7.24
C MET A 1 6.22 -0.79 8.21
N ALA A 2 5.26 0.11 8.04
CA ALA A 2 4.06 0.12 8.87
C ALA A 2 3.26 -1.16 8.63
N GLY A 3 2.85 -1.84 9.68
CA GLY A 3 2.10 -3.08 9.59
C GLY A 3 0.60 -2.86 9.42
N ILE A 4 -0.10 -3.94 9.12
CA ILE A 4 -1.56 -3.98 9.12
C ILE A 4 -2.00 -4.25 10.56
N ASN A 5 -3.03 -3.56 11.02
CA ASN A 5 -3.55 -3.72 12.38
C ASN A 5 -5.09 -3.75 12.39
N GLY A 6 -5.66 -3.78 13.60
CA GLY A 6 -7.12 -3.79 13.77
C GLY A 6 -7.79 -5.03 13.23
N ASP A 7 -9.01 -4.88 12.71
CA ASP A 7 -9.79 -6.00 12.18
C ASP A 7 -9.20 -6.59 10.89
N TRP A 8 -8.51 -5.79 10.10
CA TRP A 8 -7.74 -6.31 8.97
C TRP A 8 -6.66 -7.29 9.41
N TYR A 9 -5.93 -6.95 10.48
CA TYR A 9 -4.91 -7.85 11.02
C TYR A 9 -5.54 -9.18 11.46
N GLU A 10 -6.64 -9.14 12.18
CA GLU A 10 -7.33 -10.35 12.63
C GLU A 10 -7.77 -11.22 11.44
N ALA A 11 -8.24 -10.60 10.36
CA ALA A 11 -8.66 -11.34 9.18
C ALA A 11 -7.49 -11.93 8.38
N LEU A 12 -6.35 -11.25 8.35
CA LEU A 12 -5.23 -11.58 7.46
C LEU A 12 -4.04 -12.23 8.15
N LYS A 13 -4.00 -12.26 9.48
CA LYS A 13 -2.81 -12.72 10.22
C LYS A 13 -2.36 -14.13 9.82
N GLY A 14 -3.29 -15.00 9.44
CA GLY A 14 -2.95 -16.34 8.97
C GLY A 14 -2.13 -16.35 7.68
N GLU A 15 -2.30 -15.34 6.83
CA GLU A 15 -1.53 -15.20 5.60
C GLU A 15 -0.08 -14.80 5.89
N PHE A 16 0.15 -14.02 6.95
CA PHE A 16 1.48 -13.52 7.28
C PHE A 16 2.46 -14.62 7.69
N ALA A 17 1.96 -15.76 8.12
CA ALA A 17 2.79 -16.92 8.46
C ALA A 17 3.12 -17.80 7.26
N LYS A 18 2.52 -17.58 6.11
CA LYS A 18 2.71 -18.41 4.93
C LYS A 18 4.01 -18.10 4.21
N PRO A 19 4.63 -19.10 3.54
CA PRO A 19 5.91 -18.88 2.85
C PRO A 19 5.87 -17.78 1.78
N TYR A 20 4.77 -17.65 1.03
CA TYR A 20 4.67 -16.62 0.00
C TYR A 20 4.77 -15.21 0.59
N TYR A 21 4.17 -14.99 1.76
CA TYR A 21 4.22 -13.69 2.41
C TYR A 21 5.62 -13.35 2.90
N ARG A 22 6.30 -14.36 3.48
CA ARG A 22 7.69 -14.17 3.92
C ARG A 22 8.60 -13.81 2.76
N LYS A 23 8.45 -14.50 1.64
CA LYS A 23 9.25 -14.21 0.44
C LYS A 23 8.95 -12.82 -0.11
N LEU A 24 7.68 -12.44 -0.15
CA LEU A 24 7.27 -11.10 -0.57
C LEU A 24 7.88 -10.03 0.33
N PHE A 25 7.82 -10.23 1.64
CA PHE A 25 8.37 -9.30 2.62
C PHE A 25 9.88 -9.13 2.46
N GLU A 26 10.60 -10.22 2.29
CA GLU A 26 12.05 -10.19 2.05
C GLU A 26 12.39 -9.45 0.76
N THR A 27 11.66 -9.71 -0.31
CA THR A 27 11.85 -9.04 -1.59
C THR A 27 11.60 -7.54 -1.48
N MET A 28 10.53 -7.15 -0.80
CA MET A 28 10.21 -5.74 -0.60
C MET A 28 11.28 -5.02 0.21
N ASN A 29 11.75 -5.62 1.29
CA ASN A 29 12.81 -5.03 2.11
C ASN A 29 14.09 -4.82 1.29
N GLU A 30 14.47 -5.80 0.46
CA GLU A 30 15.64 -5.69 -0.40
C GLU A 30 15.47 -4.55 -1.43
N GLU A 31 14.30 -4.46 -2.06
CA GLU A 31 14.04 -3.42 -3.05
C GLU A 31 14.08 -2.02 -2.43
N TYR A 32 13.46 -1.83 -1.26
CA TYR A 32 13.49 -0.54 -0.57
C TYR A 32 14.90 -0.17 -0.09
N ARG A 33 15.70 -1.15 0.26
CA ARG A 33 17.07 -0.91 0.72
C ARG A 33 18.00 -0.47 -0.41
N THR A 34 17.79 -0.99 -1.62
CA THR A 34 18.73 -0.83 -2.73
C THR A 34 18.25 0.13 -3.82
N LYS A 35 16.96 0.48 -3.84
CA LYS A 35 16.37 1.30 -4.91
C LYS A 35 15.46 2.37 -4.32
N LEU A 36 15.19 3.39 -5.12
CA LEU A 36 14.15 4.37 -4.82
C LEU A 36 12.81 3.78 -5.25
N ILE A 37 11.98 3.40 -4.28
CA ILE A 37 10.69 2.73 -4.50
C ILE A 37 9.56 3.64 -4.03
N PHE A 38 8.46 3.64 -4.78
CA PHE A 38 7.22 4.35 -4.44
C PHE A 38 6.09 3.33 -4.24
N PRO A 39 5.16 3.58 -3.32
CA PRO A 39 5.14 4.68 -2.35
C PRO A 39 6.19 4.48 -1.25
N PRO A 40 6.42 5.49 -0.38
CA PRO A 40 7.24 5.28 0.81
C PRO A 40 6.72 4.09 1.61
N ALA A 41 7.62 3.37 2.28
CA ALA A 41 7.26 2.12 2.98
C ALA A 41 6.11 2.29 3.97
N GLY A 42 6.01 3.45 4.62
CA GLY A 42 4.92 3.74 5.57
C GLY A 42 3.55 3.88 4.92
N ASP A 43 3.49 4.06 3.61
CA ASP A 43 2.24 4.27 2.86
C ASP A 43 1.73 3.01 2.14
N ILE A 44 2.48 1.90 2.19
CA ILE A 44 2.12 0.68 1.45
C ILE A 44 0.72 0.18 1.81
N PHE A 45 0.38 0.21 3.11
CA PHE A 45 -0.88 -0.32 3.61
C PHE A 45 -1.90 0.77 3.95
N ASN A 46 -1.79 1.95 3.32
CA ASN A 46 -2.72 3.05 3.60
C ASN A 46 -4.18 2.67 3.43
N ALA A 47 -4.52 1.89 2.41
CA ALA A 47 -5.91 1.49 2.20
C ALA A 47 -6.48 0.76 3.43
N PHE A 48 -5.68 -0.11 4.05
CA PHE A 48 -6.11 -0.84 5.24
C PHE A 48 -6.22 0.06 6.46
N HIS A 49 -5.35 1.06 6.57
CA HIS A 49 -5.38 1.99 7.70
C HIS A 49 -6.55 2.97 7.63
N LEU A 50 -6.96 3.35 6.42
CA LEU A 50 -7.97 4.38 6.21
C LEU A 50 -9.39 3.85 6.34
N THR A 51 -9.62 2.56 6.05
CA THR A 51 -10.97 1.98 6.07
C THR A 51 -10.93 0.66 6.81
N PRO A 52 -11.50 0.57 8.02
CA PRO A 52 -11.62 -0.70 8.74
C PRO A 52 -12.39 -1.74 7.90
N LEU A 53 -12.03 -3.00 8.06
CA LEU A 53 -12.65 -4.10 7.29
C LEU A 53 -14.17 -4.08 7.43
N LYS A 54 -14.68 -3.86 8.63
CA LYS A 54 -16.13 -3.85 8.90
C LYS A 54 -16.89 -2.76 8.16
N GLU A 55 -16.20 -1.73 7.67
CA GLU A 55 -16.81 -0.61 6.95
C GLU A 55 -16.63 -0.72 5.44
N VAL A 56 -15.88 -1.72 4.97
CA VAL A 56 -15.64 -1.90 3.54
C VAL A 56 -16.92 -2.36 2.86
N LYS A 57 -17.30 -1.66 1.79
CA LYS A 57 -18.45 -2.03 0.94
C LYS A 57 -18.02 -2.43 -0.44
N VAL A 58 -16.94 -1.84 -0.94
CA VAL A 58 -16.40 -2.10 -2.27
C VAL A 58 -14.88 -2.13 -2.17
N VAL A 59 -14.25 -3.07 -2.86
CA VAL A 59 -12.80 -3.13 -3.02
C VAL A 59 -12.47 -2.85 -4.47
N ILE A 60 -11.59 -1.86 -4.69
CA ILE A 60 -11.05 -1.58 -6.01
C ILE A 60 -9.61 -2.07 -6.01
N LEU A 61 -9.33 -3.08 -6.84
CA LEU A 61 -7.99 -3.58 -7.03
C LEU A 61 -7.39 -2.92 -8.25
N GLY A 62 -6.45 -2.03 -8.03
CA GLY A 62 -5.80 -1.29 -9.08
C GLY A 62 -4.30 -1.21 -8.85
N GLN A 63 -3.58 -0.80 -9.89
CA GLN A 63 -2.17 -0.53 -9.80
C GLN A 63 -1.96 0.87 -9.23
N ASP A 64 -0.89 1.05 -8.44
CA ASP A 64 -0.42 2.36 -8.02
C ASP A 64 0.61 2.83 -9.06
N PRO A 65 0.18 3.47 -10.16
CA PRO A 65 1.02 3.65 -11.35
C PRO A 65 1.98 4.84 -11.27
N TYR A 66 1.89 5.63 -10.21
CA TYR A 66 2.59 6.90 -10.13
C TYR A 66 4.03 6.68 -9.69
N HIS A 67 4.98 7.21 -10.46
CA HIS A 67 6.41 7.03 -10.23
C HIS A 67 7.15 8.33 -9.94
N ASN A 68 6.44 9.46 -9.91
CA ASN A 68 7.02 10.73 -9.48
C ASN A 68 6.99 10.86 -7.97
N HIS A 69 7.92 11.67 -7.42
CA HIS A 69 7.98 11.89 -5.97
C HIS A 69 6.63 12.35 -5.43
N ASN A 70 6.23 11.79 -4.30
CA ASN A 70 5.04 12.14 -3.53
C ASN A 70 3.69 11.86 -4.22
N GLN A 71 3.67 11.22 -5.39
CA GLN A 71 2.40 10.88 -6.04
C GLN A 71 1.81 9.58 -5.52
N ALA A 72 2.62 8.50 -5.45
CA ALA A 72 2.16 7.22 -4.93
C ALA A 72 2.03 7.26 -3.41
N HIS A 73 0.90 6.80 -2.87
CA HIS A 73 0.69 6.75 -1.42
C HIS A 73 -0.17 5.57 -0.96
N GLY A 74 -0.17 4.49 -1.74
CA GLY A 74 -0.85 3.25 -1.36
C GLY A 74 -2.31 3.17 -1.74
N LEU A 75 -2.82 4.13 -2.52
CA LEU A 75 -4.20 4.16 -3.00
C LEU A 75 -4.20 4.36 -4.51
N CYS A 76 -4.87 3.48 -5.25
CA CYS A 76 -5.03 3.68 -6.69
C CYS A 76 -5.92 4.90 -6.96
N PHE A 77 -5.68 5.57 -8.07
CA PHE A 77 -6.43 6.77 -8.51
C PHE A 77 -6.43 7.91 -7.48
N SER A 78 -5.38 8.03 -6.68
CA SER A 78 -5.29 9.08 -5.67
C SER A 78 -3.86 9.59 -5.53
N VAL A 79 -3.71 10.86 -5.20
CA VAL A 79 -2.43 11.46 -4.84
C VAL A 79 -2.61 12.26 -3.56
N LYS A 80 -1.49 12.52 -2.86
CA LYS A 80 -1.51 13.31 -1.63
C LYS A 80 -1.92 14.75 -1.94
N LYS A 81 -2.58 15.37 -0.96
CA LYS A 81 -2.96 16.78 -1.02
C LYS A 81 -1.72 17.64 -1.26
N GLY A 82 -1.82 18.61 -2.17
CA GLY A 82 -0.72 19.51 -2.50
C GLY A 82 0.25 18.98 -3.55
N VAL A 83 0.06 17.76 -4.03
CA VAL A 83 0.86 17.16 -5.09
C VAL A 83 0.18 17.39 -6.43
N GLU A 84 0.99 17.54 -7.50
CA GLU A 84 0.48 17.69 -8.86
C GLU A 84 -0.41 16.50 -9.24
N ILE A 85 -1.58 16.79 -9.78
CA ILE A 85 -2.54 15.76 -10.19
C ILE A 85 -2.07 15.14 -11.50
N PRO A 86 -1.83 13.82 -11.54
CA PRO A 86 -1.45 13.15 -12.79
C PRO A 86 -2.56 13.23 -13.85
N PRO A 87 -2.22 13.18 -15.14
CA PRO A 87 -3.23 13.25 -16.20
C PRO A 87 -4.34 12.21 -16.08
N SER A 88 -4.06 11.03 -15.53
CA SER A 88 -5.05 9.97 -15.34
C SER A 88 -6.17 10.34 -14.35
N LEU A 89 -5.98 11.38 -13.54
CA LEU A 89 -6.96 11.83 -12.54
C LEU A 89 -7.69 13.11 -12.95
N VAL A 90 -7.38 13.67 -14.09
CA VAL A 90 -8.04 14.90 -14.57
C VAL A 90 -9.38 14.59 -15.20
#